data_26219ba727f1b9e65f8fa0e87b270849
#
_entry.id   26219ba727f1b9e65f8fa0e87b270849
#
_cell.length_a   1.000
_cell.length_b   1.000
_cell.length_c   1.000
_cell.angle_alpha   90.00
_cell.angle_beta   90.00
_cell.angle_gamma   90.00
#
_symmetry.space_group_name_H-M   'P 1'
#
loop_
_entity.id
_entity.type
_entity.pdbx_description
1 polymer ?
#
loop_
_entity_poly.entity_id
_entity_poly.type
_entity_poly.pdbx_seq_one_letter_code
_entity_poly.pdbx_strand_id
1 'polypeptide(L)'
;MKRSLLALTLLAALPFAASAADGISYNYVQGGYVATNTDSGDADGWGLDGSAALSPNFHIFGGYANQNLKDVDADFDQWRVGVGYNHQVSPNMDLLTRVAYEKFDAGNGLNADGYSVEAGVRGAMTANLEGYALAGYEDGDEFDGDFYGRLGAQVKFTPNWGLAGDVKFSDGDTQWMVGPRLTW
;
A
#
# COMPACT_ATOMS: atom_id res chain seq x y z
N MET A 1 -0.89 -27.61 -1.40
CA MET A 1 -1.28 -27.00 -0.14
C MET A 1 -0.17 -26.83 0.91
N LYS A 2 1.09 -27.24 0.68
CA LYS A 2 2.18 -27.11 1.69
C LYS A 2 3.11 -25.89 1.47
N ARG A 3 2.95 -25.15 0.39
CA ARG A 3 3.82 -23.99 0.05
C ARG A 3 3.31 -22.66 0.59
N SER A 4 2.02 -22.53 0.88
CA SER A 4 1.40 -21.29 1.38
C SER A 4 1.61 -21.03 2.87
N LEU A 5 1.92 -22.07 3.66
CA LEU A 5 2.16 -21.94 5.10
C LEU A 5 3.57 -21.42 5.44
N LEU A 6 4.53 -21.60 4.53
CA LEU A 6 5.91 -21.14 4.74
C LEU A 6 6.06 -19.62 4.57
N ALA A 7 5.22 -18.97 3.76
CA ALA A 7 5.25 -17.53 3.58
C ALA A 7 4.72 -16.76 4.80
N LEU A 8 3.72 -17.34 5.50
CA LEU A 8 3.14 -16.72 6.69
C LEU A 8 4.05 -16.78 7.92
N THR A 9 4.90 -17.80 8.02
CA THR A 9 5.82 -17.98 9.15
C THR A 9 7.07 -17.11 9.07
N LEU A 10 7.47 -16.64 7.88
CA LEU A 10 8.61 -15.75 7.73
C LEU A 10 8.31 -14.30 8.19
N LEU A 11 7.06 -13.85 8.10
CA LEU A 11 6.67 -12.52 8.59
C LEU A 11 6.67 -12.40 10.13
N ALA A 12 6.52 -13.52 10.83
CA ALA A 12 6.41 -13.54 12.30
C ALA A 12 7.77 -13.53 13.04
N ALA A 13 8.89 -13.61 12.32
CA ALA A 13 10.20 -13.85 12.93
C ALA A 13 11.17 -12.65 12.91
N LEU A 14 10.72 -11.45 12.56
CA LEU A 14 11.59 -10.28 12.49
C LEU A 14 11.36 -9.32 13.67
N PRO A 15 12.16 -9.39 14.74
CA PRO A 15 12.20 -8.35 15.76
C PRO A 15 13.11 -7.22 15.25
N PHE A 16 12.56 -6.27 14.51
CA PHE A 16 13.29 -5.06 14.16
C PHE A 16 12.70 -3.87 14.90
N ALA A 17 13.43 -3.37 15.87
CA ALA A 17 13.28 -2.03 16.39
C ALA A 17 13.79 -1.06 15.31
N ALA A 18 12.99 -0.82 14.29
CA ALA A 18 13.28 0.22 13.31
C ALA A 18 12.90 1.55 13.94
N SER A 19 13.80 2.50 13.94
CA SER A 19 13.56 3.85 14.43
C SER A 19 12.87 4.66 13.35
N ALA A 20 11.55 4.59 13.31
CA ALA A 20 10.71 5.59 12.65
C ALA A 20 10.44 6.75 13.63
N ALA A 21 9.84 7.83 13.15
CA ALA A 21 9.35 8.89 14.00
C ALA A 21 8.35 8.36 15.04
N ASP A 22 8.26 9.01 16.19
CA ASP A 22 7.42 8.56 17.29
C ASP A 22 5.96 8.34 16.86
N GLY A 23 5.43 7.16 17.17
CA GLY A 23 4.06 6.79 16.84
C GLY A 23 3.86 6.22 15.42
N ILE A 24 4.91 6.13 14.60
CA ILE A 24 4.89 5.55 13.26
C ILE A 24 5.57 4.17 13.30
N SER A 25 5.01 3.20 12.60
CA SER A 25 5.66 1.92 12.35
C SER A 25 5.56 1.54 10.88
N TYR A 26 6.66 1.04 10.33
CA TYR A 26 6.74 0.45 9.00
C TYR A 26 6.57 -1.08 9.05
N ASN A 27 6.21 -1.64 10.21
CA ASN A 27 5.85 -3.03 10.36
C ASN A 27 4.33 -3.15 10.48
N TYR A 28 3.67 -3.58 9.42
CA TYR A 28 2.21 -3.77 9.46
C TYR A 28 1.73 -4.77 8.43
N VAL A 29 0.54 -5.28 8.67
CA VAL A 29 -0.30 -5.97 7.69
C VAL A 29 -1.71 -5.37 7.75
N GLN A 30 -2.30 -5.15 6.60
CA GLN A 30 -3.65 -4.61 6.43
C GLN A 30 -4.41 -5.48 5.45
N GLY A 31 -5.65 -5.84 5.76
CA GLY A 31 -6.57 -6.41 4.79
C GLY A 31 -7.83 -5.57 4.72
N GLY A 32 -8.49 -5.52 3.58
CA GLY A 32 -9.68 -4.69 3.49
C GLY A 32 -10.43 -4.75 2.17
N TYR A 33 -11.46 -3.95 2.09
CA TYR A 33 -12.22 -3.71 0.88
C TYR A 33 -11.45 -2.70 0.01
N VAL A 34 -11.41 -3.00 -1.28
CA VAL A 34 -10.80 -2.14 -2.31
C VAL A 34 -11.88 -1.78 -3.31
N ALA A 35 -11.90 -0.55 -3.77
CA ALA A 35 -12.70 -0.13 -4.90
C ALA A 35 -11.92 0.82 -5.81
N THR A 36 -12.13 0.66 -7.10
CA THR A 36 -11.57 1.48 -8.16
C THR A 36 -12.72 2.07 -8.96
N ASN A 37 -12.70 3.37 -9.13
CA ASN A 37 -13.67 4.11 -9.94
C ASN A 37 -12.89 4.77 -11.08
N THR A 38 -13.31 4.49 -12.31
CA THR A 38 -12.70 5.04 -13.53
C THR A 38 -13.79 5.57 -14.47
N ASP A 39 -13.40 6.41 -15.42
CA ASP A 39 -14.32 6.85 -16.46
C ASP A 39 -14.86 5.69 -17.33
N SER A 40 -14.15 4.57 -17.35
CA SER A 40 -14.49 3.39 -18.17
C SER A 40 -15.29 2.32 -17.42
N GLY A 41 -15.44 2.44 -16.11
CA GLY A 41 -16.19 1.49 -15.26
C GLY A 41 -15.64 1.41 -13.84
N ASP A 42 -16.45 0.82 -12.97
CA ASP A 42 -16.14 0.61 -11.57
C ASP A 42 -15.75 -0.84 -11.29
N ALA A 43 -14.86 -1.02 -10.35
CA ALA A 43 -14.50 -2.35 -9.83
C ALA A 43 -14.42 -2.32 -8.31
N ASP A 44 -14.70 -3.46 -7.68
CA ASP A 44 -14.52 -3.61 -6.25
C ASP A 44 -14.17 -5.05 -5.85
N GLY A 45 -13.58 -5.18 -4.69
CA GLY A 45 -13.13 -6.47 -4.20
C GLY A 45 -12.41 -6.37 -2.86
N TRP A 46 -11.38 -7.17 -2.70
CA TRP A 46 -10.59 -7.21 -1.48
C TRP A 46 -9.11 -7.04 -1.76
N GLY A 47 -8.37 -6.57 -0.77
CA GLY A 47 -6.93 -6.40 -0.86
C GLY A 47 -6.20 -6.74 0.43
N LEU A 48 -4.92 -6.97 0.29
CA LEU A 48 -3.97 -7.21 1.36
C LEU A 48 -2.72 -6.36 1.12
N ASP A 49 -2.34 -5.55 2.09
CA ASP A 49 -1.10 -4.78 2.08
C ASP A 49 -0.22 -5.14 3.28
N GLY A 50 1.08 -5.06 3.10
CA GLY A 50 2.01 -5.29 4.17
C GLY A 50 3.32 -4.54 3.98
N SER A 51 3.98 -4.28 5.10
CA SER A 51 5.30 -3.66 5.14
C SER A 51 6.12 -4.23 6.28
N ALA A 52 7.43 -4.34 6.07
CA ALA A 52 8.37 -4.78 7.09
C ALA A 52 9.63 -3.91 7.03
N ALA A 53 9.98 -3.30 8.15
CA ALA A 53 11.21 -2.55 8.31
C ALA A 53 12.42 -3.50 8.25
N LEU A 54 13.39 -3.18 7.41
CA LEU A 54 14.67 -3.89 7.30
C LEU A 54 15.76 -3.23 8.14
N SER A 55 15.62 -1.94 8.36
CA SER A 55 16.52 -1.12 9.15
C SER A 55 15.77 0.13 9.64
N PRO A 56 16.38 1.01 10.44
CA PRO A 56 15.75 2.25 10.88
C PRO A 56 15.18 3.12 9.75
N ASN A 57 15.79 3.06 8.56
CA ASN A 57 15.43 3.94 7.45
C ASN A 57 14.91 3.19 6.22
N PHE A 58 14.94 1.86 6.19
CA PHE A 58 14.52 1.08 5.03
C PHE A 58 13.47 0.06 5.38
N HIS A 59 12.49 -0.08 4.50
CA HIS A 59 11.44 -1.09 4.61
C HIS A 59 11.14 -1.69 3.23
N ILE A 60 10.69 -2.93 3.22
CA ILE A 60 10.02 -3.54 2.06
C ILE A 60 8.53 -3.43 2.26
N PHE A 61 7.80 -3.34 1.16
CA PHE A 61 6.35 -3.36 1.19
C PHE A 61 5.80 -4.11 -0.01
N GLY A 62 4.56 -4.53 0.10
CA GLY A 62 3.87 -5.17 -1.00
C GLY A 62 2.37 -5.20 -0.76
N GLY A 63 1.62 -5.37 -1.83
CA GLY A 63 0.17 -5.45 -1.80
C GLY A 63 -0.35 -6.37 -2.90
N TYR A 64 -1.54 -6.87 -2.68
CA TYR A 64 -2.33 -7.64 -3.62
C TYR A 64 -3.79 -7.19 -3.50
N ALA A 65 -4.46 -7.04 -4.63
CA ALA A 65 -5.90 -6.83 -4.69
C ALA A 65 -6.50 -7.68 -5.79
N ASN A 66 -7.69 -8.24 -5.52
CA ASN A 66 -8.54 -8.89 -6.50
C ASN A 66 -9.85 -8.12 -6.55
N GLN A 67 -10.22 -7.65 -7.74
CA GLN A 67 -11.38 -6.81 -7.95
C GLN A 67 -12.22 -7.35 -9.11
N ASN A 68 -13.53 -7.22 -8.99
CA ASN A 68 -14.50 -7.59 -10.02
C ASN A 68 -15.04 -6.33 -10.66
N LEU A 69 -15.08 -6.30 -11.99
CA LEU A 69 -15.71 -5.24 -12.75
C LEU A 69 -17.24 -5.33 -12.62
N LYS A 70 -17.89 -4.20 -12.30
CA LYS A 70 -19.34 -4.21 -11.98
C LYS A 70 -20.23 -4.45 -13.20
N ASP A 71 -19.77 -4.06 -14.38
CA ASP A 71 -20.58 -4.07 -15.61
C ASP A 71 -20.32 -5.29 -16.50
N VAL A 72 -19.31 -6.09 -16.20
CA VAL A 72 -18.94 -7.29 -16.94
C VAL A 72 -18.54 -8.39 -15.95
N ASP A 73 -18.79 -9.64 -16.33
CA ASP A 73 -18.35 -10.80 -15.52
C ASP A 73 -16.85 -11.07 -15.75
N ALA A 74 -16.02 -10.16 -15.23
CA ALA A 74 -14.58 -10.22 -15.32
C ALA A 74 -13.94 -9.71 -14.02
N ASP A 75 -12.88 -10.35 -13.62
CA ASP A 75 -12.05 -9.99 -12.48
C ASP A 75 -10.62 -9.67 -12.94
N PHE A 76 -9.92 -8.88 -12.14
CA PHE A 76 -8.51 -8.63 -12.33
C PHE A 76 -7.76 -8.66 -11.01
N ASP A 77 -6.52 -9.08 -11.12
CA ASP A 77 -5.56 -9.11 -10.03
C ASP A 77 -4.56 -7.97 -10.17
N GLN A 78 -4.30 -7.28 -9.08
CA GLN A 78 -3.26 -6.28 -8.98
C GLN A 78 -2.32 -6.65 -7.85
N TRP A 79 -1.01 -6.61 -8.10
CA TRP A 79 -0.03 -6.73 -7.04
C TRP A 79 1.15 -5.78 -7.24
N ARG A 80 1.76 -5.42 -6.16
CA ARG A 80 2.95 -4.60 -6.15
C ARG A 80 3.94 -5.08 -5.09
N VAL A 81 5.21 -4.85 -5.35
CA VAL A 81 6.29 -5.09 -4.40
C VAL A 81 7.35 -4.01 -4.54
N GLY A 82 7.86 -3.51 -3.43
CA GLY A 82 8.77 -2.39 -3.48
C GLY A 82 9.65 -2.24 -2.24
N VAL A 83 10.48 -1.23 -2.30
CA VAL A 83 11.33 -0.78 -1.21
C VAL A 83 11.03 0.67 -0.90
N GLY A 84 11.07 1.03 0.37
CA GLY A 84 10.90 2.39 0.83
C GLY A 84 12.06 2.86 1.71
N TYR A 85 12.31 4.15 1.62
CA TYR A 85 13.23 4.87 2.49
C TYR A 85 12.45 5.91 3.27
N ASN A 86 12.65 5.93 4.57
CA ASN A 86 12.08 6.93 5.46
C ASN A 86 13.19 7.69 6.18
N HIS A 87 13.02 8.99 6.30
CA HIS A 87 13.93 9.88 6.99
C HIS A 87 13.18 10.76 7.97
N GLN A 88 13.49 10.65 9.26
CA GLN A 88 12.86 11.45 10.28
C GLN A 88 13.21 12.93 10.10
N VAL A 89 12.21 13.77 9.86
CA VAL A 89 12.35 15.23 9.71
C VAL A 89 11.83 15.99 10.94
N SER A 90 11.01 15.34 11.77
CA SER A 90 10.61 15.83 13.08
C SER A 90 10.30 14.66 14.02
N PRO A 91 10.10 14.89 15.34
CA PRO A 91 9.82 13.79 16.27
C PRO A 91 8.63 12.91 15.88
N ASN A 92 7.65 13.45 15.16
CA ASN A 92 6.43 12.75 14.76
C ASN A 92 6.20 12.70 13.26
N MET A 93 7.22 12.98 12.40
CA MET A 93 7.05 13.02 10.97
C MET A 93 8.30 12.52 10.23
N ASP A 94 8.09 11.63 9.26
CA ASP A 94 9.07 11.14 8.31
C ASP A 94 8.82 11.73 6.91
N LEU A 95 9.91 12.05 6.21
CA LEU A 95 9.94 12.07 4.75
C LEU A 95 9.93 10.62 4.28
N LEU A 96 9.08 10.29 3.32
CA LEU A 96 8.92 8.94 2.79
C LEU A 96 9.14 8.95 1.29
N THR A 97 9.98 8.02 0.81
CA THR A 97 10.14 7.73 -0.61
C THR A 97 9.98 6.24 -0.85
N ARG A 98 9.34 5.84 -1.96
CA ARG A 98 9.10 4.44 -2.30
C ARG A 98 9.30 4.22 -3.79
N VAL A 99 9.80 3.04 -4.13
CA VAL A 99 9.86 2.53 -5.51
C VAL A 99 9.25 1.16 -5.52
N ALA A 100 8.34 0.88 -6.45
CA ALA A 100 7.70 -0.42 -6.58
C ALA A 100 7.65 -0.88 -8.04
N TYR A 101 7.64 -2.19 -8.20
CA TYR A 101 7.18 -2.88 -9.39
C TYR A 101 5.71 -3.22 -9.17
N GLU A 102 4.90 -3.00 -10.20
CA GLU A 102 3.45 -3.22 -10.17
C GLU A 102 3.05 -4.11 -11.35
N LYS A 103 2.06 -4.96 -11.13
CA LYS A 103 1.51 -5.82 -12.16
C LYS A 103 0.00 -5.89 -12.05
N PHE A 104 -0.66 -5.80 -13.21
CA PHE A 104 -2.08 -6.01 -13.40
C PHE A 104 -2.27 -7.26 -14.26
N ASP A 105 -3.19 -8.12 -13.90
CA ASP A 105 -3.56 -9.32 -14.65
C ASP A 105 -5.09 -9.40 -14.73
N ALA A 106 -5.63 -9.17 -15.92
CA ALA A 106 -7.07 -9.25 -16.20
C ALA A 106 -7.46 -10.60 -16.82
N GLY A 107 -6.58 -11.61 -16.76
CA GLY A 107 -6.82 -12.91 -17.36
C GLY A 107 -6.71 -12.90 -18.89
N ASN A 108 -6.90 -14.08 -19.51
CA ASN A 108 -6.86 -14.25 -20.97
C ASN A 108 -5.59 -13.73 -21.67
N GLY A 109 -4.49 -13.57 -20.91
CA GLY A 109 -3.23 -13.03 -21.42
C GLY A 109 -3.17 -11.49 -21.46
N LEU A 110 -4.17 -10.81 -20.92
CA LEU A 110 -4.18 -9.36 -20.74
C LEU A 110 -3.50 -9.04 -19.41
N ASN A 111 -2.25 -8.69 -19.47
CA ASN A 111 -1.46 -8.25 -18.32
C ASN A 111 -0.67 -7.00 -18.69
N ALA A 112 -0.51 -6.12 -17.71
CA ALA A 112 0.32 -4.94 -17.78
C ALA A 112 1.25 -4.94 -16.58
N ASP A 113 2.50 -4.55 -16.80
CA ASP A 113 3.45 -4.36 -15.74
C ASP A 113 4.21 -3.04 -15.89
N GLY A 114 4.66 -2.54 -14.76
CA GLY A 114 5.29 -1.24 -14.70
C GLY A 114 5.99 -0.99 -13.37
N TYR A 115 6.31 0.24 -13.16
CA TYR A 115 6.94 0.71 -11.93
C TYR A 115 6.27 1.99 -11.43
N SER A 116 6.37 2.21 -10.14
CA SER A 116 5.98 3.49 -9.53
C SER A 116 7.09 4.04 -8.63
N VAL A 117 7.14 5.36 -8.55
CA VAL A 117 8.00 6.11 -7.63
C VAL A 117 7.13 7.09 -6.86
N GLU A 118 7.23 7.09 -5.54
CA GLU A 118 6.46 7.98 -4.67
C GLU A 118 7.38 8.74 -3.72
N ALA A 119 7.03 9.99 -3.44
CA ALA A 119 7.67 10.80 -2.43
C ALA A 119 6.63 11.65 -1.67
N GLY A 120 6.85 11.86 -0.38
CA GLY A 120 5.97 12.67 0.44
C GLY A 120 6.28 12.55 1.92
N VAL A 121 5.27 12.70 2.75
CA VAL A 121 5.41 12.69 4.20
C VAL A 121 4.45 11.71 4.85
N ARG A 122 4.89 11.13 5.98
CA ARG A 122 4.06 10.31 6.88
C ARG A 122 4.26 10.83 8.31
N GLY A 123 3.18 11.03 9.04
CA GLY A 123 3.25 11.62 10.37
C GLY A 123 2.20 11.09 11.35
N ALA A 124 2.56 11.06 12.63
CA ALA A 124 1.63 10.87 13.72
C ALA A 124 1.03 12.24 14.10
N MET A 125 -0.25 12.44 13.81
CA MET A 125 -0.98 13.67 14.10
C MET A 125 -1.39 13.74 15.58
N THR A 126 -1.69 12.57 16.16
CA THR A 126 -1.99 12.36 17.57
C THR A 126 -1.44 10.99 18.00
N ALA A 127 -1.55 10.64 19.27
CA ALA A 127 -1.17 9.31 19.75
C ALA A 127 -1.92 8.16 19.05
N ASN A 128 -3.12 8.43 18.51
CA ASN A 128 -4.00 7.42 17.91
C ASN A 128 -4.27 7.63 16.42
N LEU A 129 -3.80 8.73 15.83
CA LEU A 129 -4.03 9.07 14.45
C LEU A 129 -2.72 9.31 13.73
N GLU A 130 -2.44 8.54 12.71
CA GLU A 130 -1.37 8.80 11.75
C GLU A 130 -1.93 9.00 10.35
N GLY A 131 -1.18 9.69 9.50
CA GLY A 131 -1.54 9.87 8.11
C GLY A 131 -0.31 10.06 7.23
N TYR A 132 -0.53 9.96 5.92
CA TYR A 132 0.48 10.24 4.92
C TYR A 132 -0.11 10.93 3.70
N ALA A 133 0.74 11.68 3.02
CA ALA A 133 0.44 12.28 1.73
C ALA A 133 1.65 12.11 0.82
N LEU A 134 1.44 11.49 -0.34
CA LEU A 134 2.48 11.20 -1.32
C LEU A 134 2.08 11.74 -2.68
N ALA A 135 3.06 12.20 -3.44
CA ALA A 135 2.97 12.38 -4.88
C ALA A 135 3.77 11.28 -5.54
N GLY A 136 3.27 10.72 -6.62
CA GLY A 136 3.90 9.62 -7.34
C GLY A 136 3.87 9.81 -8.84
N TYR A 137 4.66 9.02 -9.51
CA TYR A 137 4.68 8.80 -10.95
C TYR A 137 4.72 7.31 -11.20
N GLU A 138 3.90 6.83 -12.10
CA GLU A 138 3.89 5.44 -12.56
C GLU A 138 4.01 5.39 -14.07
N ASP A 139 4.61 4.31 -14.57
CA ASP A 139 4.82 4.07 -16.00
C ASP A 139 4.94 2.58 -16.25
N GLY A 140 4.56 2.11 -17.42
CA GLY A 140 4.55 0.69 -17.75
C GLY A 140 4.58 0.42 -19.25
N ASP A 141 4.72 -0.86 -19.59
CA ASP A 141 4.86 -1.28 -20.99
C ASP A 141 3.55 -1.12 -21.79
N GLU A 142 2.39 -1.20 -21.14
CA GLU A 142 1.06 -1.17 -21.75
C GLU A 142 0.27 0.10 -21.45
N PHE A 143 0.83 1.07 -20.74
CA PHE A 143 0.18 2.36 -20.43
C PHE A 143 1.20 3.49 -20.38
N ASP A 144 0.77 4.68 -20.80
CA ASP A 144 1.59 5.89 -20.73
C ASP A 144 1.76 6.34 -19.27
N GLY A 145 2.94 6.89 -18.98
CA GLY A 145 3.27 7.32 -17.64
C GLY A 145 2.43 8.49 -17.14
N ASP A 146 2.00 8.44 -15.89
CA ASP A 146 1.16 9.46 -15.29
C ASP A 146 1.55 9.80 -13.84
N PHE A 147 1.19 11.03 -13.42
CA PHE A 147 1.34 11.49 -12.06
C PHE A 147 0.09 11.18 -11.25
N TYR A 148 0.29 10.80 -10.00
CA TYR A 148 -0.79 10.56 -9.07
C TYR A 148 -0.53 11.14 -7.69
N GLY A 149 -1.60 11.34 -6.94
CA GLY A 149 -1.59 11.64 -5.52
C GLY A 149 -2.09 10.45 -4.70
N ARG A 150 -1.51 10.24 -3.50
CA ARG A 150 -1.99 9.24 -2.56
C ARG A 150 -2.09 9.83 -1.17
N LEU A 151 -3.24 9.65 -0.53
CA LEU A 151 -3.50 10.04 0.84
C LEU A 151 -3.91 8.81 1.64
N GLY A 152 -3.42 8.69 2.86
CA GLY A 152 -3.82 7.61 3.74
C GLY A 152 -3.83 8.03 5.19
N ALA A 153 -4.63 7.30 5.99
CA ALA A 153 -4.71 7.51 7.43
C ALA A 153 -4.96 6.18 8.16
N GLN A 154 -4.54 6.12 9.41
CA GLN A 154 -4.84 5.05 10.35
C GLN A 154 -5.32 5.62 11.67
N VAL A 155 -6.45 5.11 12.16
CA VAL A 155 -6.91 5.34 13.54
C VAL A 155 -6.61 4.09 14.35
N LYS A 156 -5.78 4.23 15.39
CA LYS A 156 -5.37 3.14 16.29
C LYS A 156 -6.36 3.03 17.45
N PHE A 157 -6.91 1.85 17.66
CA PHE A 157 -7.79 1.54 18.81
C PHE A 157 -6.99 0.96 19.98
N THR A 158 -5.89 0.29 19.66
CA THR A 158 -4.86 -0.20 20.59
C THR A 158 -3.48 0.09 20.01
N PRO A 159 -2.39 -0.13 20.74
CA PRO A 159 -1.03 0.06 20.19
C PRO A 159 -0.78 -0.72 18.90
N ASN A 160 -1.43 -1.88 18.73
CA ASN A 160 -1.19 -2.79 17.60
C ASN A 160 -2.33 -2.83 16.57
N TRP A 161 -3.56 -2.48 16.95
CA TRP A 161 -4.72 -2.59 16.06
C TRP A 161 -5.38 -1.26 15.77
N GLY A 162 -5.77 -1.08 14.53
CA GLY A 162 -6.51 0.08 14.07
C GLY A 162 -7.31 -0.20 12.81
N LEU A 163 -8.00 0.83 12.35
CA LEU A 163 -8.58 0.91 11.02
C LEU A 163 -7.72 1.83 10.18
N ALA A 164 -7.36 1.38 8.99
CA ALA A 164 -6.59 2.19 8.06
C ALA A 164 -7.31 2.26 6.72
N GLY A 165 -7.11 3.36 6.03
CA GLY A 165 -7.58 3.55 4.68
C GLY A 165 -6.64 4.43 3.89
N ASP A 166 -6.64 4.25 2.58
CA ASP A 166 -5.93 5.11 1.66
C ASP A 166 -6.72 5.33 0.37
N VAL A 167 -6.35 6.37 -0.35
CA VAL A 167 -6.92 6.70 -1.64
C VAL A 167 -5.79 7.18 -2.56
N LYS A 168 -5.76 6.64 -3.78
CA LYS A 168 -4.92 7.07 -4.89
C LYS A 168 -5.79 7.78 -5.92
N PHE A 169 -5.31 8.91 -6.43
CA PHE A 169 -5.95 9.71 -7.48
C PHE A 169 -4.99 9.82 -8.66
N SER A 170 -5.41 9.38 -9.83
CA SER A 170 -4.64 9.43 -11.08
C SER A 170 -5.59 9.77 -12.22
N ASP A 171 -5.33 10.81 -12.99
CA ASP A 171 -6.01 11.26 -14.22
C ASP A 171 -7.52 10.91 -14.35
N GLY A 172 -8.32 11.29 -13.34
CA GLY A 172 -9.75 10.98 -13.29
C GLY A 172 -10.08 9.66 -12.59
N ASP A 173 -9.12 8.78 -12.39
CA ASP A 173 -9.31 7.52 -11.70
C ASP A 173 -9.08 7.67 -10.19
N THR A 174 -9.85 6.92 -9.42
CA THR A 174 -9.72 6.87 -7.97
C THR A 174 -9.75 5.43 -7.50
N GLN A 175 -8.68 5.00 -6.81
CA GLN A 175 -8.66 3.71 -6.12
C GLN A 175 -8.53 3.95 -4.62
N TRP A 176 -9.36 3.27 -3.82
CA TRP A 176 -9.27 3.37 -2.37
C TRP A 176 -9.38 2.00 -1.71
N MET A 177 -8.77 1.90 -0.54
CA MET A 177 -8.81 0.72 0.31
C MET A 177 -9.12 1.11 1.73
N VAL A 178 -9.95 0.33 2.42
CA VAL A 178 -10.21 0.49 3.85
C VAL A 178 -10.31 -0.85 4.54
N GLY A 179 -9.68 -0.98 5.70
CA GLY A 179 -9.75 -2.20 6.48
C GLY A 179 -8.92 -2.21 7.75
N PRO A 180 -9.02 -3.28 8.56
CA PRO A 180 -8.21 -3.44 9.76
C PRO A 180 -6.72 -3.52 9.42
N ARG A 181 -5.90 -2.89 10.26
CA ARG A 181 -4.45 -2.94 10.23
C ARG A 181 -3.90 -3.41 11.57
N LEU A 182 -3.05 -4.42 11.51
CA LEU A 182 -2.18 -4.82 12.61
C LEU A 182 -0.80 -4.19 12.41
N THR A 183 -0.29 -3.57 13.47
CA THR A 183 1.03 -2.90 13.49
C THR A 183 1.86 -3.46 14.66
N TRP A 184 3.18 -3.64 14.49
CA TRP A 184 4.08 -4.15 15.55
C TRP A 184 5.45 -3.49 15.56
#